data_43802ed89abf62573be3733305e65772
#
_entry.id   43802ed89abf62573be3733305e65772
#
_cell.length_a   1.000
_cell.length_b   1.000
_cell.length_c   1.000
_cell.angle_alpha   90.00
_cell.angle_beta   90.00
_cell.angle_gamma   90.00
#
_symmetry.space_group_name_H-M   'P 1'
#
loop_
_entity.id
_entity.type
_entity.pdbx_description
1 polymer ?
#
loop_
_entity_poly.entity_id
_entity_poly.type
_entity_poly.pdbx_seq_one_letter_code
_entity_poly.pdbx_strand_id
1 'polypeptide(L)'
;MAYIFVTGGIISGLGKGIVTASILRILKSRGYKVTAIKIDPYVNVDAGTLRPTEHGEVWVTEEGGETDEDLGHYERFICESLTKDHNITTGKIYYSVIEKERKGEYLGKTVQLIPHITDEIKNCIKNVAEKTNSEIVLIEIGGIVGDYENIIFLEAARQLNREEKVVFVHVSYVPIPNKLGEPKTKPTQQSVKLLRELGIQPDFIICRSRENLDEVRKQKISLFCDIPKENIIDDPDIETVYELPLIFEKQNLSKKILNKLNLSEKTTNFLDLKEWEERTNILKQKDRIVKIGIVGKYIGTGNFKLADSYISVEEAVKHACAFLGYRPEIVWIDSTRIELNLPKIQGIIIPGGFGTTGIEGKLKTITYCRENNIPFLGLCLGLQLAVIEFARNVCGLKDANSTEIDENTKNPVIDILPEQRDIIKNKKYGATMRLGVYPAVLKEGTKVYKLYKKFNLIKNNIIFERHRHRYELNPEYHKILQNNGMIFSGFSPDGKLVEFIELPNHKFFVATQAHPEFKSNLLNPSPLFYGFVESCLK
;
A
#
# COMPACT_ATOMS: atom_id res chain seq x y z
N MET A 1 -12.06 -18.66 -17.47
CA MET A 1 -11.51 -17.60 -16.62
C MET A 1 -12.03 -16.28 -17.15
N ALA A 2 -12.13 -15.25 -16.33
CA ALA A 2 -12.63 -13.95 -16.77
C ALA A 2 -11.65 -12.84 -16.38
N TYR A 3 -11.52 -11.82 -17.22
CA TYR A 3 -10.57 -10.73 -17.03
C TYR A 3 -11.28 -9.38 -17.10
N ILE A 4 -10.86 -8.45 -16.26
CA ILE A 4 -11.38 -7.08 -16.25
C ILE A 4 -10.19 -6.13 -16.36
N PHE A 5 -10.09 -5.40 -17.44
CA PHE A 5 -9.07 -4.38 -17.62
C PHE A 5 -9.58 -3.02 -17.16
N VAL A 6 -8.83 -2.39 -16.25
CA VAL A 6 -9.09 -1.03 -15.77
C VAL A 6 -8.09 -0.09 -16.44
N THR A 7 -8.59 0.83 -17.24
CA THR A 7 -7.80 1.85 -17.95
C THR A 7 -8.17 3.24 -17.46
N GLY A 8 -7.29 4.20 -17.65
CA GLY A 8 -7.57 5.59 -17.23
C GLY A 8 -7.29 6.60 -18.33
N GLY A 9 -8.00 7.70 -18.29
CA GLY A 9 -7.82 8.75 -19.26
C GLY A 9 -7.79 10.14 -18.66
N ILE A 10 -7.10 11.05 -19.37
CA ILE A 10 -6.98 12.49 -19.23
C ILE A 10 -5.88 12.93 -18.27
N ILE A 11 -5.84 12.47 -17.03
CA ILE A 11 -4.82 12.82 -16.03
C ILE A 11 -4.40 11.59 -15.22
N SER A 12 -3.20 11.62 -14.68
CA SER A 12 -2.73 10.67 -13.65
C SER A 12 -3.43 10.95 -12.30
N GLY A 13 -3.36 10.00 -11.38
CA GLY A 13 -3.96 10.19 -10.04
C GLY A 13 -5.49 10.19 -9.99
N LEU A 14 -6.16 9.65 -11.01
CA LEU A 14 -7.64 9.53 -11.07
C LEU A 14 -8.24 8.55 -10.06
N GLY A 15 -7.39 7.76 -9.37
CA GLY A 15 -7.86 6.74 -8.44
C GLY A 15 -8.17 5.40 -9.09
N LYS A 16 -7.53 5.04 -10.22
CA LYS A 16 -7.66 3.71 -10.83
C LYS A 16 -7.41 2.58 -9.83
N GLY A 17 -6.39 2.70 -8.96
CA GLY A 17 -6.08 1.73 -7.92
C GLY A 17 -7.25 1.49 -6.97
N ILE A 18 -7.87 2.57 -6.48
CA ILE A 18 -9.04 2.49 -5.58
C ILE A 18 -10.28 1.97 -6.32
N VAL A 19 -10.49 2.34 -7.59
CA VAL A 19 -11.57 1.78 -8.43
C VAL A 19 -11.37 0.28 -8.60
N THR A 20 -10.16 -0.16 -8.94
CA THR A 20 -9.80 -1.58 -9.10
C THR A 20 -10.02 -2.34 -7.78
N ALA A 21 -9.50 -1.83 -6.67
CA ALA A 21 -9.68 -2.39 -5.33
C ALA A 21 -11.17 -2.49 -4.95
N SER A 22 -11.96 -1.48 -5.29
CA SER A 22 -13.41 -1.44 -5.01
C SER A 22 -14.18 -2.48 -5.81
N ILE A 23 -13.85 -2.66 -7.09
CA ILE A 23 -14.46 -3.70 -7.93
C ILE A 23 -14.07 -5.09 -7.42
N LEU A 24 -12.80 -5.30 -7.03
CA LEU A 24 -12.36 -6.54 -6.37
C LEU A 24 -13.21 -6.84 -5.13
N ARG A 25 -13.39 -5.84 -4.26
CA ARG A 25 -14.16 -5.99 -3.02
C ARG A 25 -15.60 -6.43 -3.27
N ILE A 26 -16.31 -5.76 -4.17
CA ILE A 26 -17.72 -6.09 -4.46
C ILE A 26 -17.86 -7.44 -5.16
N LEU A 27 -16.93 -7.85 -6.02
CA LEU A 27 -16.95 -9.17 -6.67
C LEU A 27 -16.60 -10.29 -5.68
N LYS A 28 -15.65 -10.06 -4.77
CA LYS A 28 -15.36 -10.97 -3.66
C LYS A 28 -16.58 -11.18 -2.78
N SER A 29 -17.30 -10.12 -2.44
CA SER A 29 -18.54 -10.19 -1.66
C SER A 29 -19.65 -10.97 -2.37
N ARG A 30 -19.60 -11.09 -3.71
CA ARG A 30 -20.47 -11.96 -4.50
C ARG A 30 -20.05 -13.43 -4.52
N GLY A 31 -19.00 -13.80 -3.76
CA GLY A 31 -18.50 -15.17 -3.61
C GLY A 31 -17.52 -15.61 -4.69
N TYR A 32 -16.98 -14.68 -5.49
CA TYR A 32 -15.96 -14.98 -6.49
C TYR A 32 -14.56 -14.96 -5.88
N LYS A 33 -13.72 -15.89 -6.30
CA LYS A 33 -12.29 -15.84 -6.05
C LYS A 33 -11.66 -14.86 -7.03
N VAL A 34 -11.21 -13.73 -6.51
CA VAL A 34 -10.68 -12.61 -7.29
C VAL A 34 -9.21 -12.37 -7.00
N THR A 35 -8.47 -11.84 -7.96
CA THR A 35 -7.12 -11.31 -7.77
C THR A 35 -6.92 -10.07 -8.64
N ALA A 36 -5.84 -9.33 -8.40
CA ALA A 36 -5.49 -8.14 -9.19
C ALA A 36 -4.08 -8.22 -9.74
N ILE A 37 -3.86 -7.54 -10.86
CA ILE A 37 -2.54 -7.30 -11.45
C ILE A 37 -2.40 -5.81 -11.69
N LYS A 38 -1.29 -5.23 -11.23
CA LYS A 38 -0.87 -3.87 -11.58
C LYS A 38 0.14 -3.93 -12.72
N ILE A 39 -0.15 -3.20 -13.78
CA ILE A 39 0.79 -2.97 -14.87
C ILE A 39 1.34 -1.55 -14.75
N ASP A 40 2.63 -1.45 -14.52
CA ASP A 40 3.35 -0.17 -14.47
C ASP A 40 4.21 0.00 -15.72
N PRO A 41 3.88 0.96 -16.59
CA PRO A 41 4.54 1.09 -17.89
C PRO A 41 5.94 1.76 -17.84
N TYR A 42 6.59 1.80 -16.68
CA TYR A 42 7.96 2.30 -16.56
C TYR A 42 9.02 1.19 -16.82
N VAL A 43 10.22 1.61 -17.19
CA VAL A 43 11.34 0.71 -17.56
C VAL A 43 12.04 0.09 -16.33
N ASN A 44 11.77 0.57 -15.11
CA ASN A 44 12.30 -0.04 -13.90
C ASN A 44 11.84 -1.50 -13.79
N VAL A 45 12.72 -2.39 -13.32
CA VAL A 45 12.37 -3.80 -13.11
C VAL A 45 11.38 -3.94 -11.94
N ASP A 46 11.60 -3.15 -10.88
CA ASP A 46 10.74 -3.10 -9.70
C ASP A 46 10.73 -1.68 -9.10
N ALA A 47 9.98 -1.48 -8.02
CA ALA A 47 9.88 -0.19 -7.35
C ALA A 47 10.98 0.07 -6.32
N GLY A 48 11.90 -0.88 -6.07
CA GLY A 48 12.89 -0.80 -4.98
C GLY A 48 13.87 0.36 -5.07
N THR A 49 14.11 0.88 -6.28
CA THR A 49 14.99 2.03 -6.53
C THR A 49 14.22 3.35 -6.70
N LEU A 50 12.90 3.32 -6.67
CA LEU A 50 12.07 4.51 -6.80
C LEU A 50 12.06 5.34 -5.51
N ARG A 51 11.93 6.65 -5.65
CA ARG A 51 11.84 7.56 -4.50
C ARG A 51 10.38 7.73 -4.09
N PRO A 52 10.06 7.57 -2.79
CA PRO A 52 8.68 7.77 -2.30
C PRO A 52 8.12 9.16 -2.59
N THR A 53 8.98 10.16 -2.77
CA THR A 53 8.61 11.52 -3.14
C THR A 53 8.21 11.71 -4.61
N GLU A 54 8.39 10.70 -5.45
CA GLU A 54 8.04 10.73 -6.88
C GLU A 54 6.91 9.74 -7.23
N HIS A 55 6.88 8.59 -6.55
CA HIS A 55 6.00 7.48 -6.91
C HIS A 55 5.11 6.97 -5.74
N GLY A 56 5.15 7.63 -4.58
CA GLY A 56 4.45 7.14 -3.41
C GLY A 56 5.23 6.07 -2.64
N GLU A 57 4.57 5.40 -1.71
CA GLU A 57 5.16 4.38 -0.86
C GLU A 57 5.50 3.12 -1.67
N VAL A 58 6.67 2.53 -1.39
CA VAL A 58 7.03 1.23 -1.95
C VAL A 58 6.36 0.13 -1.13
N TRP A 59 5.46 -0.61 -1.75
CA TRP A 59 4.81 -1.77 -1.15
C TRP A 59 5.72 -2.99 -1.20
N VAL A 60 5.76 -3.76 -0.11
CA VAL A 60 6.54 -5.01 -0.04
C VAL A 60 5.61 -6.20 0.11
N THR A 61 5.69 -7.15 -0.83
CA THR A 61 4.94 -8.40 -0.77
C THR A 61 5.53 -9.38 0.25
N GLU A 62 4.80 -10.44 0.61
CA GLU A 62 5.32 -11.46 1.53
C GLU A 62 6.59 -12.14 1.03
N GLU A 63 6.75 -12.30 -0.28
CA GLU A 63 7.94 -12.87 -0.92
C GLU A 63 9.11 -11.88 -1.06
N GLY A 64 8.96 -10.64 -0.60
CA GLY A 64 9.98 -9.62 -0.71
C GLY A 64 10.04 -8.88 -2.04
N GLY A 65 8.98 -8.93 -2.84
CA GLY A 65 8.86 -8.08 -4.04
C GLY A 65 8.59 -6.63 -3.65
N GLU A 66 9.37 -5.70 -4.16
CA GLU A 66 9.17 -4.26 -4.04
C GLU A 66 8.32 -3.77 -5.21
N THR A 67 7.11 -3.27 -4.91
CA THR A 67 6.09 -2.96 -5.92
C THR A 67 5.49 -1.58 -5.70
N ASP A 68 4.64 -1.16 -6.64
CA ASP A 68 3.82 0.04 -6.50
C ASP A 68 2.82 -0.07 -5.34
N GLU A 69 2.45 1.06 -4.74
CA GLU A 69 1.53 1.16 -3.60
C GLU A 69 0.13 0.62 -3.89
N ASP A 70 -0.29 0.58 -5.17
CA ASP A 70 -1.60 0.07 -5.58
C ASP A 70 -1.81 -1.40 -5.19
N LEU A 71 -0.73 -2.22 -5.15
CA LEU A 71 -0.85 -3.58 -4.61
C LEU A 71 -1.32 -3.57 -3.15
N GLY A 72 -0.87 -2.59 -2.37
CA GLY A 72 -1.33 -2.39 -1.01
C GLY A 72 -2.83 -2.07 -0.95
N HIS A 73 -3.34 -1.25 -1.85
CA HIS A 73 -4.77 -1.00 -1.96
C HIS A 73 -5.54 -2.29 -2.27
N TYR A 74 -5.07 -3.09 -3.20
CA TYR A 74 -5.73 -4.36 -3.54
C TYR A 74 -5.76 -5.31 -2.33
N GLU A 75 -4.61 -5.55 -1.68
CA GLU A 75 -4.54 -6.41 -0.49
C GLU A 75 -5.46 -5.93 0.64
N ARG A 76 -5.48 -4.62 0.92
CA ARG A 76 -6.34 -4.02 1.96
C ARG A 76 -7.82 -4.24 1.68
N PHE A 77 -8.25 -4.18 0.41
CA PHE A 77 -9.65 -4.33 0.03
C PHE A 77 -10.09 -5.80 -0.08
N ILE A 78 -9.23 -6.69 -0.57
CA ILE A 78 -9.57 -8.13 -0.62
C ILE A 78 -9.24 -8.87 0.67
N CYS A 79 -8.47 -8.28 1.59
CA CYS A 79 -7.97 -8.91 2.83
C CYS A 79 -7.18 -10.20 2.55
N GLU A 80 -6.39 -10.21 1.50
CA GLU A 80 -5.54 -11.33 1.07
C GLU A 80 -4.21 -10.79 0.57
N SER A 81 -3.12 -11.55 0.79
CA SER A 81 -1.78 -11.19 0.31
C SER A 81 -1.63 -11.48 -1.19
N LEU A 82 -0.98 -10.57 -1.89
CA LEU A 82 -0.57 -10.74 -3.28
C LEU A 82 0.92 -11.04 -3.38
N THR A 83 1.36 -11.60 -4.50
CA THR A 83 2.75 -11.94 -4.75
C THR A 83 3.41 -10.92 -5.68
N LYS A 84 4.73 -10.98 -5.83
CA LYS A 84 5.50 -10.13 -6.76
C LYS A 84 5.09 -10.29 -8.23
N ASP A 85 4.45 -11.43 -8.58
CA ASP A 85 3.97 -11.68 -9.93
C ASP A 85 2.74 -10.80 -10.28
N HIS A 86 2.06 -10.25 -9.28
CA HIS A 86 0.93 -9.34 -9.46
C HIS A 86 1.35 -7.92 -9.87
N ASN A 87 2.64 -7.63 -9.94
CA ASN A 87 3.17 -6.38 -10.48
C ASN A 87 3.97 -6.65 -11.76
N ILE A 88 3.47 -6.18 -12.88
CA ILE A 88 4.09 -6.29 -14.21
C ILE A 88 4.64 -4.91 -14.58
N THR A 89 5.94 -4.82 -14.88
CA THR A 89 6.57 -3.59 -15.37
C THR A 89 7.07 -3.77 -16.81
N THR A 90 7.22 -2.69 -17.56
CA THR A 90 7.87 -2.73 -18.88
C THR A 90 9.26 -3.38 -18.76
N GLY A 91 10.02 -3.00 -17.71
CA GLY A 91 11.36 -3.56 -17.47
C GLY A 91 11.35 -5.07 -17.30
N LYS A 92 10.44 -5.64 -16.49
CA LYS A 92 10.30 -7.09 -16.31
C LYS A 92 10.01 -7.81 -17.63
N ILE A 93 9.05 -7.30 -18.41
CA ILE A 93 8.63 -7.92 -19.67
C ILE A 93 9.77 -7.91 -20.68
N TYR A 94 10.40 -6.77 -20.89
CA TYR A 94 11.50 -6.66 -21.86
C TYR A 94 12.71 -7.48 -21.43
N TYR A 95 13.04 -7.45 -20.14
CA TYR A 95 14.15 -8.26 -19.61
C TYR A 95 13.90 -9.76 -19.86
N SER A 96 12.68 -10.26 -19.56
CA SER A 96 12.30 -11.63 -19.80
C SER A 96 12.43 -12.04 -21.28
N VAL A 97 11.91 -11.21 -22.20
CA VAL A 97 11.97 -11.48 -23.65
C VAL A 97 13.40 -11.44 -24.16
N ILE A 98 14.21 -10.47 -23.73
CA ILE A 98 15.63 -10.38 -24.11
C ILE A 98 16.41 -11.59 -23.59
N GLU A 99 16.16 -12.01 -22.35
CA GLU A 99 16.81 -13.18 -21.78
C GLU A 99 16.47 -14.47 -22.55
N LYS A 100 15.19 -14.68 -22.91
CA LYS A 100 14.73 -15.78 -23.76
C LYS A 100 15.37 -15.75 -25.14
N GLU A 101 15.50 -14.56 -25.75
CA GLU A 101 16.17 -14.38 -27.03
C GLU A 101 17.65 -14.79 -26.92
N ARG A 102 18.37 -14.33 -25.89
CA ARG A 102 19.76 -14.68 -25.66
C ARG A 102 19.98 -16.18 -25.39
N LYS A 103 18.98 -16.86 -24.82
CA LYS A 103 18.97 -18.33 -24.64
C LYS A 103 18.60 -19.12 -25.90
N GLY A 104 18.20 -18.43 -26.99
CA GLY A 104 17.81 -19.08 -28.25
C GLY A 104 16.39 -19.67 -28.26
N GLU A 105 15.54 -19.31 -27.31
CA GLU A 105 14.19 -19.89 -27.18
C GLU A 105 13.27 -19.55 -28.36
N TYR A 106 13.58 -18.50 -29.13
CA TYR A 106 12.82 -18.11 -30.32
C TYR A 106 13.31 -18.78 -31.61
N LEU A 107 14.24 -19.72 -31.54
CA LEU A 107 14.68 -20.58 -32.64
C LEU A 107 15.08 -19.78 -33.91
N GLY A 108 15.78 -18.65 -33.74
CA GLY A 108 16.26 -17.82 -34.84
C GLY A 108 15.22 -16.89 -35.46
N LYS A 109 14.01 -16.80 -34.91
CA LYS A 109 13.00 -15.83 -35.36
C LYS A 109 13.40 -14.40 -34.99
N THR A 110 13.02 -13.44 -35.82
CA THR A 110 13.09 -12.02 -35.45
C THR A 110 12.10 -11.74 -34.31
N VAL A 111 12.61 -11.30 -33.16
CA VAL A 111 11.80 -10.95 -31.99
C VAL A 111 11.27 -9.52 -32.15
N GLN A 112 9.95 -9.35 -32.05
CA GLN A 112 9.23 -8.10 -32.31
C GLN A 112 8.28 -7.77 -31.15
N LEU A 113 7.80 -6.52 -31.07
CA LEU A 113 6.83 -6.12 -30.07
C LEU A 113 5.56 -6.97 -30.17
N ILE A 114 5.08 -7.19 -31.40
CA ILE A 114 3.97 -8.09 -31.72
C ILE A 114 4.54 -9.22 -32.57
N PRO A 115 4.39 -10.50 -32.20
CA PRO A 115 3.64 -10.99 -31.04
C PRO A 115 4.46 -11.16 -29.74
N HIS A 116 5.79 -11.11 -29.74
CA HIS A 116 6.61 -11.67 -28.66
C HIS A 116 6.45 -10.94 -27.32
N ILE A 117 6.44 -9.58 -27.32
CA ILE A 117 6.21 -8.80 -26.11
C ILE A 117 4.74 -8.93 -25.66
N THR A 118 3.77 -8.86 -26.60
CA THR A 118 2.36 -9.00 -26.25
C THR A 118 2.02 -10.39 -25.73
N ASP A 119 2.65 -11.43 -26.27
CA ASP A 119 2.47 -12.80 -25.78
C ASP A 119 3.06 -12.96 -24.38
N GLU A 120 4.23 -12.38 -24.11
CA GLU A 120 4.82 -12.39 -22.76
C GLU A 120 3.91 -11.71 -21.74
N ILE A 121 3.34 -10.57 -22.06
CA ILE A 121 2.36 -9.86 -21.20
C ILE A 121 1.15 -10.76 -20.93
N LYS A 122 0.54 -11.35 -21.97
CA LYS A 122 -0.61 -12.26 -21.83
C LYS A 122 -0.27 -13.47 -20.98
N ASN A 123 0.93 -14.06 -21.18
CA ASN A 123 1.40 -15.20 -20.40
C ASN A 123 1.58 -14.85 -18.92
N CYS A 124 2.15 -13.68 -18.60
CA CYS A 124 2.26 -13.22 -17.21
C CYS A 124 0.87 -13.11 -16.57
N ILE A 125 -0.11 -12.52 -17.26
CA ILE A 125 -1.49 -12.39 -16.76
C ILE A 125 -2.13 -13.77 -16.52
N LYS A 126 -2.03 -14.68 -17.48
CA LYS A 126 -2.59 -16.05 -17.39
C LYS A 126 -1.92 -16.84 -16.28
N ASN A 127 -0.60 -16.74 -16.12
CA ASN A 127 0.15 -17.39 -15.06
C ASN A 127 -0.29 -16.97 -13.64
N VAL A 128 -0.54 -15.68 -13.43
CA VAL A 128 -1.08 -15.20 -12.14
C VAL A 128 -2.46 -15.80 -11.89
N ALA A 129 -3.32 -15.80 -12.90
CA ALA A 129 -4.66 -16.36 -12.81
C ALA A 129 -4.64 -17.85 -12.42
N GLU A 130 -3.76 -18.64 -13.04
CA GLU A 130 -3.59 -20.08 -12.78
C GLU A 130 -3.00 -20.32 -11.39
N LYS A 131 -1.89 -19.65 -11.03
CA LYS A 131 -1.24 -19.81 -9.72
C LYS A 131 -2.16 -19.46 -8.55
N THR A 132 -3.01 -18.45 -8.70
CA THR A 132 -3.96 -18.05 -7.66
C THR A 132 -5.26 -18.86 -7.71
N ASN A 133 -5.49 -19.63 -8.77
CA ASN A 133 -6.77 -20.30 -9.05
C ASN A 133 -7.96 -19.32 -8.95
N SER A 134 -7.78 -18.10 -9.46
CA SER A 134 -8.78 -17.05 -9.42
C SER A 134 -9.76 -17.19 -10.57
N GLU A 135 -11.02 -16.88 -10.32
CA GLU A 135 -12.09 -16.96 -11.31
C GLU A 135 -12.21 -15.68 -12.13
N ILE A 136 -11.89 -14.55 -11.49
CA ILE A 136 -11.88 -13.22 -12.10
C ILE A 136 -10.56 -12.54 -11.74
N VAL A 137 -9.86 -12.03 -12.75
CA VAL A 137 -8.61 -11.27 -12.59
C VAL A 137 -8.86 -9.85 -13.03
N LEU A 138 -8.58 -8.88 -12.16
CA LEU A 138 -8.58 -7.47 -12.50
C LEU A 138 -7.17 -7.04 -12.89
N ILE A 139 -7.04 -6.34 -14.01
CA ILE A 139 -5.77 -5.84 -14.50
C ILE A 139 -5.85 -4.32 -14.62
N GLU A 140 -5.15 -3.61 -13.77
CA GLU A 140 -5.02 -2.17 -13.87
C GLU A 140 -3.85 -1.80 -14.77
N ILE A 141 -4.13 -1.04 -15.84
CA ILE A 141 -3.08 -0.50 -16.71
C ILE A 141 -2.71 0.91 -16.24
N GLY A 142 -1.46 1.08 -15.79
CA GLY A 142 -0.88 2.35 -15.40
C GLY A 142 -0.78 3.34 -16.56
N GLY A 143 -0.56 4.62 -16.24
CA GLY A 143 -0.53 5.70 -17.22
C GLY A 143 -1.91 6.12 -17.71
N ILE A 144 -1.91 6.93 -18.77
CA ILE A 144 -3.10 7.52 -19.39
C ILE A 144 -3.25 6.94 -20.79
N VAL A 145 -4.48 6.63 -21.22
CA VAL A 145 -4.72 6.18 -22.60
C VAL A 145 -4.26 7.24 -23.58
N GLY A 146 -3.36 6.85 -24.47
CA GLY A 146 -2.67 7.74 -25.43
C GLY A 146 -1.19 8.01 -25.11
N ASP A 147 -0.71 7.60 -23.93
CA ASP A 147 0.72 7.64 -23.58
C ASP A 147 1.47 6.55 -24.36
N TYR A 148 2.69 6.84 -24.79
CA TYR A 148 3.54 5.89 -25.51
C TYR A 148 3.87 4.65 -24.68
N GLU A 149 3.99 4.80 -23.37
CA GLU A 149 4.47 3.79 -22.46
C GLU A 149 3.49 2.63 -22.30
N ASN A 150 2.18 2.88 -22.42
CA ASN A 150 1.16 1.86 -22.14
C ASN A 150 0.52 1.23 -23.39
N ILE A 151 0.85 1.70 -24.60
CA ILE A 151 0.25 1.22 -25.85
C ILE A 151 0.40 -0.29 -26.01
N ILE A 152 1.57 -0.86 -25.69
CA ILE A 152 1.82 -2.29 -25.86
C ILE A 152 0.98 -3.15 -24.92
N PHE A 153 0.68 -2.64 -23.71
CA PHE A 153 -0.20 -3.31 -22.74
C PHE A 153 -1.66 -3.26 -23.17
N LEU A 154 -2.09 -2.14 -23.74
CA LEU A 154 -3.43 -1.99 -24.34
C LEU A 154 -3.59 -2.93 -25.54
N GLU A 155 -2.55 -3.07 -26.38
CA GLU A 155 -2.55 -4.04 -27.49
C GLU A 155 -2.65 -5.47 -26.98
N ALA A 156 -1.93 -5.86 -25.93
CA ALA A 156 -2.02 -7.17 -25.31
C ALA A 156 -3.42 -7.43 -24.74
N ALA A 157 -4.03 -6.42 -24.09
CA ALA A 157 -5.41 -6.50 -23.60
C ALA A 157 -6.42 -6.70 -24.74
N ARG A 158 -6.27 -5.96 -25.85
CA ARG A 158 -7.09 -6.11 -27.05
C ARG A 158 -6.97 -7.51 -27.65
N GLN A 159 -5.76 -8.08 -27.68
CA GLN A 159 -5.55 -9.45 -28.16
C GLN A 159 -6.21 -10.46 -27.22
N LEU A 160 -6.04 -10.30 -25.89
CA LEU A 160 -6.63 -11.20 -24.90
C LEU A 160 -8.18 -11.24 -24.98
N ASN A 161 -8.82 -10.12 -25.35
CA ASN A 161 -10.28 -10.04 -25.56
C ASN A 161 -10.79 -10.95 -26.70
N ARG A 162 -9.92 -11.39 -27.61
CA ARG A 162 -10.29 -12.37 -28.65
C ARG A 162 -10.20 -13.81 -28.16
N GLU A 163 -9.43 -14.05 -27.13
CA GLU A 163 -9.12 -15.39 -26.61
C GLU A 163 -9.99 -15.74 -25.41
N GLU A 164 -10.38 -14.75 -24.62
CA GLU A 164 -10.94 -14.92 -23.28
C GLU A 164 -12.17 -14.00 -23.05
N LYS A 165 -12.88 -14.24 -21.95
CA LYS A 165 -13.95 -13.33 -21.50
C LYS A 165 -13.32 -12.09 -20.86
N VAL A 166 -13.46 -10.95 -21.52
CA VAL A 166 -12.88 -9.68 -21.07
C VAL A 166 -13.96 -8.62 -20.90
N VAL A 167 -13.81 -7.80 -19.89
CA VAL A 167 -14.57 -6.55 -19.67
C VAL A 167 -13.59 -5.40 -19.56
N PHE A 168 -13.89 -4.28 -20.22
CA PHE A 168 -13.11 -3.04 -20.14
C PHE A 168 -13.84 -1.99 -19.31
N VAL A 169 -13.20 -1.55 -18.25
CA VAL A 169 -13.61 -0.46 -17.37
C VAL A 169 -12.70 0.74 -17.60
N HIS A 170 -13.27 1.87 -18.00
CA HIS A 170 -12.51 3.09 -18.26
C HIS A 170 -12.80 4.15 -17.20
N VAL A 171 -11.79 4.54 -16.42
CA VAL A 171 -11.90 5.60 -15.41
C VAL A 171 -11.57 6.93 -16.07
N SER A 172 -12.47 7.90 -15.97
CA SER A 172 -12.32 9.19 -16.61
C SER A 172 -12.73 10.34 -15.70
N TYR A 173 -12.02 11.45 -15.79
CA TYR A 173 -12.35 12.65 -15.03
C TYR A 173 -13.42 13.49 -15.72
N VAL A 174 -14.45 13.89 -14.96
CA VAL A 174 -15.48 14.83 -15.39
C VAL A 174 -15.35 16.11 -14.58
N PRO A 175 -14.54 17.08 -15.03
CA PRO A 175 -14.29 18.30 -14.27
C PRO A 175 -15.54 19.18 -14.14
N ILE A 176 -15.65 19.84 -12.99
CA ILE A 176 -16.63 20.89 -12.72
C ILE A 176 -15.87 22.20 -12.49
N PRO A 177 -15.60 22.99 -13.54
CA PRO A 177 -14.87 24.25 -13.40
C PRO A 177 -15.63 25.23 -12.50
N ASN A 178 -14.96 25.78 -11.49
CA ASN A 178 -15.57 26.62 -10.46
C ASN A 178 -16.40 27.78 -11.01
N LYS A 179 -15.97 28.42 -12.10
CA LYS A 179 -16.69 29.53 -12.71
C LYS A 179 -17.93 29.11 -13.52
N LEU A 180 -18.01 27.86 -13.98
CA LEU A 180 -19.08 27.37 -14.83
C LEU A 180 -20.12 26.55 -14.04
N GLY A 181 -19.73 25.95 -12.93
CA GLY A 181 -20.61 25.22 -12.03
C GLY A 181 -21.28 23.97 -12.60
N GLU A 182 -20.89 23.51 -13.80
CA GLU A 182 -21.48 22.35 -14.45
C GLU A 182 -20.42 21.30 -14.87
N PRO A 183 -20.72 19.99 -14.78
CA PRO A 183 -19.84 18.94 -15.23
C PRO A 183 -19.56 18.99 -16.75
N LYS A 184 -18.28 18.90 -17.13
CA LYS A 184 -17.83 18.95 -18.53
C LYS A 184 -17.45 17.56 -19.03
N THR A 185 -18.28 16.98 -19.90
CA THR A 185 -18.12 15.62 -20.41
C THR A 185 -17.13 15.49 -21.58
N LYS A 186 -16.65 16.60 -22.14
CA LYS A 186 -15.76 16.58 -23.31
C LYS A 186 -14.45 15.85 -23.07
N PRO A 187 -13.77 15.99 -21.91
CA PRO A 187 -12.56 15.23 -21.61
C PRO A 187 -12.81 13.71 -21.65
N THR A 188 -13.88 13.22 -21.05
CA THR A 188 -14.26 11.79 -21.09
C THR A 188 -14.49 11.31 -22.53
N GLN A 189 -15.20 12.09 -23.36
CA GLN A 189 -15.42 11.76 -24.76
C GLN A 189 -14.10 11.63 -25.54
N GLN A 190 -13.13 12.50 -25.29
CA GLN A 190 -11.81 12.45 -25.94
C GLN A 190 -11.01 11.22 -25.49
N SER A 191 -11.01 10.93 -24.20
CA SER A 191 -10.32 9.77 -23.66
C SER A 191 -10.86 8.45 -24.21
N VAL A 192 -12.19 8.31 -24.27
CA VAL A 192 -12.82 7.12 -24.86
C VAL A 192 -12.53 7.04 -26.37
N LYS A 193 -12.49 8.19 -27.07
CA LYS A 193 -12.11 8.22 -28.48
C LYS A 193 -10.69 7.65 -28.68
N LEU A 194 -9.72 8.06 -27.89
CA LEU A 194 -8.34 7.54 -27.96
C LEU A 194 -8.31 6.02 -27.68
N LEU A 195 -9.06 5.54 -26.70
CA LEU A 195 -9.15 4.10 -26.41
C LEU A 195 -9.74 3.32 -27.60
N ARG A 196 -10.76 3.87 -28.27
CA ARG A 196 -11.38 3.28 -29.48
C ARG A 196 -10.43 3.28 -30.68
N GLU A 197 -9.58 4.28 -30.83
CA GLU A 197 -8.53 4.31 -31.87
C GLU A 197 -7.54 3.14 -31.72
N LEU A 198 -7.36 2.64 -30.49
CA LEU A 198 -6.57 1.43 -30.19
C LEU A 198 -7.39 0.13 -30.34
N GLY A 199 -8.66 0.22 -30.81
CA GLY A 199 -9.53 -0.93 -31.03
C GLY A 199 -10.18 -1.48 -29.76
N ILE A 200 -10.29 -0.70 -28.70
CA ILE A 200 -10.93 -1.07 -27.44
C ILE A 200 -12.16 -0.21 -27.21
N GLN A 201 -13.34 -0.84 -27.12
CA GLN A 201 -14.58 -0.19 -26.68
C GLN A 201 -14.76 -0.49 -25.19
N PRO A 202 -14.86 0.53 -24.31
CA PRO A 202 -15.14 0.28 -22.90
C PRO A 202 -16.55 -0.26 -22.70
N ASP A 203 -16.72 -1.19 -21.77
CA ASP A 203 -18.01 -1.72 -21.34
C ASP A 203 -18.64 -0.86 -20.25
N PHE A 204 -17.78 -0.25 -19.41
CA PHE A 204 -18.17 0.64 -18.33
C PHE A 204 -17.28 1.88 -18.32
N ILE A 205 -17.89 3.03 -18.02
CA ILE A 205 -17.16 4.28 -17.76
C ILE A 205 -17.40 4.67 -16.31
N ILE A 206 -16.32 4.75 -15.53
CA ILE A 206 -16.35 5.28 -14.17
C ILE A 206 -16.04 6.77 -14.25
N CYS A 207 -17.01 7.58 -13.87
CA CYS A 207 -16.92 9.04 -13.96
C CYS A 207 -16.49 9.64 -12.63
N ARG A 208 -15.16 9.87 -12.48
CA ARG A 208 -14.60 10.59 -11.35
C ARG A 208 -14.99 12.06 -11.43
N SER A 209 -15.75 12.55 -10.46
CA SER A 209 -16.23 13.94 -10.41
C SER A 209 -16.42 14.39 -8.96
N ARG A 210 -16.50 15.68 -8.72
CA ARG A 210 -16.78 16.21 -7.38
C ARG A 210 -18.12 15.72 -6.81
N GLU A 211 -19.11 15.53 -7.67
CA GLU A 211 -20.47 15.10 -7.32
C GLU A 211 -21.05 14.16 -8.40
N ASN A 212 -22.14 13.47 -8.09
CA ASN A 212 -22.81 12.59 -9.04
C ASN A 212 -23.26 13.33 -10.29
N LEU A 213 -23.18 12.67 -11.44
CA LEU A 213 -23.64 13.22 -12.71
C LEU A 213 -25.16 13.15 -12.82
N ASP A 214 -25.75 14.19 -13.36
CA ASP A 214 -27.16 14.22 -13.71
C ASP A 214 -27.45 13.39 -14.99
N GLU A 215 -28.73 13.14 -15.22
CA GLU A 215 -29.22 12.38 -16.38
C GLU A 215 -28.80 12.97 -17.73
N VAL A 216 -28.73 14.31 -17.82
CA VAL A 216 -28.35 15.00 -19.06
C VAL A 216 -26.90 14.72 -19.42
N ARG A 217 -25.99 14.74 -18.41
CA ARG A 217 -24.56 14.45 -18.61
C ARG A 217 -24.33 12.98 -18.91
N LYS A 218 -25.02 12.06 -18.22
CA LYS A 218 -24.98 10.62 -18.52
C LYS A 218 -25.48 10.33 -19.94
N GLN A 219 -26.61 10.95 -20.36
CA GLN A 219 -27.12 10.79 -21.73
C GLN A 219 -26.11 11.29 -22.78
N LYS A 220 -25.45 12.40 -22.50
CA LYS A 220 -24.41 12.96 -23.37
C LYS A 220 -23.19 12.04 -23.49
N ILE A 221 -22.69 11.50 -22.37
CA ILE A 221 -21.58 10.53 -22.39
C ILE A 221 -22.01 9.28 -23.15
N SER A 222 -23.20 8.73 -22.86
CA SER A 222 -23.77 7.57 -23.55
C SER A 222 -23.75 7.73 -25.07
N LEU A 223 -24.26 8.85 -25.54
CA LEU A 223 -24.35 9.13 -26.99
C LEU A 223 -22.98 9.23 -27.67
N PHE A 224 -22.02 9.97 -27.06
CA PHE A 224 -20.72 10.22 -27.67
C PHE A 224 -19.71 9.09 -27.49
N CYS A 225 -19.87 8.31 -26.44
CA CYS A 225 -18.98 7.19 -26.14
C CYS A 225 -19.54 5.84 -26.60
N ASP A 226 -20.74 5.81 -27.16
CA ASP A 226 -21.43 4.60 -27.64
C ASP A 226 -21.50 3.52 -26.56
N ILE A 227 -22.06 3.89 -25.40
CA ILE A 227 -22.18 3.02 -24.23
C ILE A 227 -23.58 3.17 -23.61
N PRO A 228 -24.24 2.08 -23.15
CA PRO A 228 -25.48 2.18 -22.43
C PRO A 228 -25.39 3.11 -21.23
N LYS A 229 -26.39 3.97 -21.02
CA LYS A 229 -26.41 4.96 -19.95
C LYS A 229 -26.25 4.33 -18.56
N GLU A 230 -26.83 3.18 -18.35
CA GLU A 230 -26.71 2.39 -17.11
C GLU A 230 -25.30 1.90 -16.80
N ASN A 231 -24.40 1.89 -17.80
CA ASN A 231 -22.99 1.51 -17.64
C ASN A 231 -22.07 2.71 -17.37
N ILE A 232 -22.65 3.90 -17.21
CA ILE A 232 -21.96 5.10 -16.75
C ILE A 232 -22.13 5.17 -15.23
N ILE A 233 -21.04 4.96 -14.52
CA ILE A 233 -21.02 4.80 -13.06
C ILE A 233 -20.41 6.05 -12.43
N ASP A 234 -21.07 6.60 -11.43
CA ASP A 234 -20.56 7.74 -10.67
C ASP A 234 -19.50 7.31 -9.67
N ASP A 235 -18.44 8.09 -9.60
CA ASP A 235 -17.39 8.07 -8.60
C ASP A 235 -17.21 9.50 -8.05
N PRO A 236 -18.06 9.92 -7.10
CA PRO A 236 -18.00 11.26 -6.52
C PRO A 236 -16.85 11.40 -5.52
N ASP A 237 -16.55 12.64 -5.09
CA ASP A 237 -15.67 12.89 -3.96
C ASP A 237 -16.23 12.23 -2.69
N ILE A 238 -15.36 11.58 -1.94
CA ILE A 238 -15.68 10.78 -0.75
C ILE A 238 -14.78 11.17 0.42
N GLU A 239 -15.26 10.94 1.64
CA GLU A 239 -14.48 11.23 2.86
C GLU A 239 -13.41 10.16 3.14
N THR A 240 -13.70 8.93 2.74
CA THR A 240 -12.75 7.80 2.86
C THR A 240 -12.89 6.87 1.66
N VAL A 241 -11.76 6.34 1.18
CA VAL A 241 -11.72 5.42 0.02
C VAL A 241 -12.57 4.16 0.23
N TYR A 242 -12.84 3.79 1.47
CA TYR A 242 -13.65 2.63 1.83
C TYR A 242 -15.15 2.79 1.52
N GLU A 243 -15.61 3.99 1.17
CA GLU A 243 -16.99 4.23 0.70
C GLU A 243 -17.21 3.74 -0.73
N LEU A 244 -16.17 3.73 -1.56
CA LEU A 244 -16.34 3.51 -3.00
C LEU A 244 -16.93 2.14 -3.35
N PRO A 245 -16.58 1.02 -2.70
CA PRO A 245 -17.25 -0.26 -2.94
C PRO A 245 -18.77 -0.19 -2.69
N LEU A 246 -19.18 0.54 -1.64
CA LEU A 246 -20.60 0.70 -1.29
C LEU A 246 -21.34 1.56 -2.31
N ILE A 247 -20.70 2.62 -2.81
CA ILE A 247 -21.24 3.48 -3.88
C ILE A 247 -21.41 2.69 -5.18
N PHE A 248 -20.44 1.86 -5.52
CA PHE A 248 -20.51 1.00 -6.72
C PHE A 248 -21.58 -0.08 -6.60
N GLU A 249 -21.72 -0.68 -5.42
CA GLU A 249 -22.75 -1.69 -5.18
C GLU A 249 -24.16 -1.08 -5.22
N LYS A 250 -24.39 0.13 -4.70
CA LYS A 250 -25.65 0.87 -4.83
C LYS A 250 -26.03 1.14 -6.29
N GLN A 251 -25.06 1.23 -7.20
CA GLN A 251 -25.26 1.36 -8.65
C GLN A 251 -25.34 0.00 -9.37
N ASN A 252 -25.34 -1.11 -8.62
CA ASN A 252 -25.38 -2.48 -9.13
C ASN A 252 -24.18 -2.84 -10.04
N LEU A 253 -23.00 -2.23 -9.82
CA LEU A 253 -21.85 -2.44 -10.70
C LEU A 253 -21.40 -3.90 -10.71
N SER A 254 -21.35 -4.57 -9.55
CA SER A 254 -20.98 -5.99 -9.47
C SER A 254 -21.89 -6.87 -10.33
N LYS A 255 -23.22 -6.69 -10.24
CA LYS A 255 -24.20 -7.44 -11.03
C LYS A 255 -24.06 -7.17 -12.52
N LYS A 256 -23.86 -5.92 -12.91
CA LYS A 256 -23.66 -5.53 -14.31
C LYS A 256 -22.40 -6.17 -14.91
N ILE A 257 -21.30 -6.16 -14.15
CA ILE A 257 -20.04 -6.82 -14.57
C ILE A 257 -20.25 -8.33 -14.72
N LEU A 258 -20.86 -9.00 -13.74
CA LEU A 258 -21.14 -10.43 -13.81
C LEU A 258 -22.02 -10.78 -15.01
N ASN A 259 -23.07 -10.01 -15.27
CA ASN A 259 -23.92 -10.19 -16.45
C ASN A 259 -23.13 -10.06 -17.76
N LYS A 260 -22.24 -9.07 -17.86
CA LYS A 260 -21.40 -8.88 -19.05
C LYS A 260 -20.42 -10.04 -19.26
N LEU A 261 -19.93 -10.63 -18.18
CA LEU A 261 -19.07 -11.81 -18.21
C LEU A 261 -19.84 -13.13 -18.41
N ASN A 262 -21.17 -13.09 -18.46
CA ASN A 262 -22.06 -14.26 -18.46
C ASN A 262 -21.80 -15.17 -17.23
N LEU A 263 -21.71 -14.55 -16.06
CA LEU A 263 -21.52 -15.20 -14.76
C LEU A 263 -22.75 -14.95 -13.87
N SER A 264 -23.14 -15.95 -13.07
CA SER A 264 -24.26 -15.83 -12.11
C SER A 264 -23.77 -15.38 -10.75
N GLU A 265 -24.63 -14.72 -9.98
CA GLU A 265 -24.33 -14.42 -8.58
C GLU A 265 -24.20 -15.74 -7.79
N LYS A 266 -23.09 -15.90 -7.02
CA LYS A 266 -22.83 -17.10 -6.20
C LYS A 266 -23.42 -17.01 -4.81
N THR A 267 -23.56 -15.81 -4.28
CA THR A 267 -24.14 -15.57 -2.96
C THR A 267 -24.89 -14.26 -2.95
N THR A 268 -25.98 -14.21 -2.18
CA THR A 268 -26.72 -13.00 -1.82
C THR A 268 -26.49 -12.59 -0.37
N ASN A 269 -25.62 -13.33 0.35
CA ASN A 269 -25.27 -13.03 1.74
C ASN A 269 -23.98 -12.18 1.75
N PHE A 270 -24.13 -10.90 2.01
CA PHE A 270 -23.05 -9.89 2.00
C PHE A 270 -22.61 -9.56 3.42
N LEU A 271 -22.44 -10.51 4.31
CA LEU A 271 -22.04 -10.27 5.70
C LEU A 271 -20.74 -9.46 5.80
N ASP A 272 -19.75 -9.77 4.96
CA ASP A 272 -18.49 -9.06 4.95
C ASP A 272 -18.61 -7.63 4.40
N LEU A 273 -19.51 -7.38 3.44
CA LEU A 273 -19.79 -6.02 2.94
C LEU A 273 -20.57 -5.19 3.97
N LYS A 274 -21.41 -5.85 4.79
CA LYS A 274 -22.12 -5.19 5.90
C LYS A 274 -21.13 -4.73 6.97
N GLU A 275 -20.22 -5.60 7.40
CA GLU A 275 -19.17 -5.23 8.35
C GLU A 275 -18.27 -4.12 7.78
N TRP A 276 -17.95 -4.18 6.48
CA TRP A 276 -17.24 -3.12 5.79
C TRP A 276 -17.98 -1.78 5.87
N GLU A 277 -19.30 -1.76 5.65
CA GLU A 277 -20.14 -0.56 5.74
C GLU A 277 -20.16 -0.01 7.18
N GLU A 278 -20.29 -0.88 8.19
CA GLU A 278 -20.25 -0.48 9.60
C GLU A 278 -18.92 0.22 9.95
N ARG A 279 -17.76 -0.37 9.54
CA ARG A 279 -16.44 0.22 9.75
C ARG A 279 -16.26 1.53 9.00
N THR A 280 -16.73 1.59 7.76
CA THR A 280 -16.69 2.81 6.93
C THR A 280 -17.48 3.94 7.58
N ASN A 281 -18.66 3.67 8.11
CA ASN A 281 -19.48 4.67 8.79
C ASN A 281 -18.81 5.20 10.06
N ILE A 282 -18.06 4.38 10.78
CA ILE A 282 -17.28 4.83 11.94
C ILE A 282 -16.22 5.85 11.53
N LEU A 283 -15.55 5.64 10.39
CA LEU A 283 -14.54 6.59 9.89
C LEU A 283 -15.11 7.97 9.51
N LYS A 284 -16.42 8.06 9.28
CA LYS A 284 -17.14 9.28 8.89
C LYS A 284 -17.80 9.99 10.06
N GLN A 285 -17.90 9.36 11.23
CA GLN A 285 -18.55 9.97 12.40
C GLN A 285 -17.79 11.22 12.90
N LYS A 286 -18.51 12.13 13.57
CA LYS A 286 -17.93 13.42 14.01
C LYS A 286 -17.63 13.47 15.53
N ASP A 287 -18.14 12.51 16.30
CA ASP A 287 -18.20 12.63 17.75
C ASP A 287 -17.04 11.94 18.49
N ARG A 288 -16.55 10.82 17.99
CA ARG A 288 -15.48 10.04 18.62
C ARG A 288 -14.18 10.17 17.83
N ILE A 289 -13.40 11.21 18.15
CA ILE A 289 -12.16 11.50 17.43
C ILE A 289 -10.97 11.19 18.33
N VAL A 290 -9.94 10.57 17.75
CA VAL A 290 -8.62 10.40 18.35
C VAL A 290 -7.57 11.09 17.48
N LYS A 291 -6.76 11.98 18.09
CA LYS A 291 -5.70 12.73 17.40
C LYS A 291 -4.38 11.99 17.52
N ILE A 292 -3.80 11.60 16.39
CA ILE A 292 -2.56 10.84 16.31
C ILE A 292 -1.53 11.63 15.50
N GLY A 293 -0.35 11.86 16.09
CA GLY A 293 0.77 12.47 15.41
C GLY A 293 1.59 11.45 14.62
N ILE A 294 1.87 11.74 13.35
CA ILE A 294 2.84 10.98 12.55
C ILE A 294 4.01 11.89 12.23
N VAL A 295 5.21 11.52 12.70
CA VAL A 295 6.42 12.33 12.57
C VAL A 295 7.24 11.85 11.38
N GLY A 296 7.06 12.49 10.24
CA GLY A 296 7.70 12.12 8.98
C GLY A 296 8.67 13.17 8.45
N LYS A 297 9.41 12.81 7.41
CA LYS A 297 10.31 13.71 6.67
C LYS A 297 9.90 13.93 5.21
N TYR A 298 9.00 13.12 4.69
CA TYR A 298 8.52 13.20 3.29
C TYR A 298 7.13 13.85 3.22
N ILE A 299 6.87 14.88 4.04
CA ILE A 299 5.54 15.48 4.18
C ILE A 299 5.25 16.49 3.06
N GLY A 300 6.26 16.95 2.30
CA GLY A 300 6.05 17.93 1.24
C GLY A 300 7.07 17.88 0.12
N THR A 301 6.60 18.18 -1.10
CA THR A 301 7.44 18.50 -2.26
C THR A 301 7.14 19.94 -2.68
N GLY A 302 8.09 20.84 -2.42
CA GLY A 302 7.84 22.26 -2.66
C GLY A 302 6.66 22.79 -1.83
N ASN A 303 5.63 23.30 -2.49
CA ASN A 303 4.42 23.87 -1.85
C ASN A 303 3.29 22.84 -1.65
N PHE A 304 3.48 21.59 -2.02
CA PHE A 304 2.45 20.55 -1.96
C PHE A 304 2.79 19.48 -0.92
N LYS A 305 1.76 18.94 -0.26
CA LYS A 305 1.90 17.78 0.63
C LYS A 305 1.76 16.51 -0.20
N LEU A 306 2.70 15.58 -0.02
CA LEU A 306 2.61 14.22 -0.57
C LEU A 306 1.88 13.35 0.46
N ALA A 307 0.63 13.02 0.17
CA ALA A 307 -0.17 12.14 1.02
C ALA A 307 0.36 10.70 1.02
N ASP A 308 0.90 10.25 -0.11
CA ASP A 308 1.11 8.83 -0.38
C ASP A 308 2.44 8.25 0.14
N SER A 309 3.35 9.08 0.66
CA SER A 309 4.66 8.61 1.16
C SER A 309 4.59 7.71 2.40
N TYR A 310 3.48 7.72 3.13
CA TYR A 310 3.24 6.93 4.35
C TYR A 310 1.81 6.39 4.37
N ILE A 311 1.24 6.08 3.20
CA ILE A 311 -0.16 5.71 3.07
C ILE A 311 -0.51 4.47 3.91
N SER A 312 0.37 3.47 4.01
CA SER A 312 0.11 2.26 4.78
C SER A 312 0.01 2.53 6.28
N VAL A 313 0.82 3.45 6.80
CA VAL A 313 0.75 3.86 8.22
C VAL A 313 -0.56 4.60 8.48
N GLU A 314 -0.95 5.51 7.60
CA GLU A 314 -2.22 6.24 7.69
C GLU A 314 -3.41 5.28 7.66
N GLU A 315 -3.44 4.35 6.71
CA GLU A 315 -4.49 3.37 6.58
C GLU A 315 -4.55 2.41 7.78
N ALA A 316 -3.40 1.95 8.29
CA ALA A 316 -3.36 1.11 9.49
C ALA A 316 -3.93 1.81 10.73
N VAL A 317 -3.70 3.12 10.88
CA VAL A 317 -4.33 3.95 11.91
C VAL A 317 -5.85 4.00 11.71
N LYS A 318 -6.33 4.23 10.48
CA LYS A 318 -7.76 4.25 10.15
C LYS A 318 -8.42 2.90 10.48
N HIS A 319 -7.78 1.78 10.12
CA HIS A 319 -8.28 0.43 10.42
C HIS A 319 -8.43 0.19 11.91
N ALA A 320 -7.38 0.50 12.69
CA ALA A 320 -7.40 0.34 14.15
C ALA A 320 -8.47 1.23 14.80
N CYS A 321 -8.59 2.48 14.37
CA CYS A 321 -9.61 3.41 14.86
C CYS A 321 -11.01 2.92 14.51
N ALA A 322 -11.27 2.52 13.27
CA ALA A 322 -12.57 2.00 12.85
C ALA A 322 -12.96 0.76 13.67
N PHE A 323 -12.01 -0.14 13.94
CA PHE A 323 -12.24 -1.32 14.75
C PHE A 323 -12.59 -0.99 16.21
N LEU A 324 -12.03 0.07 16.77
CA LEU A 324 -12.29 0.56 18.13
C LEU A 324 -13.50 1.50 18.25
N GLY A 325 -14.15 1.84 17.12
CA GLY A 325 -15.31 2.74 17.11
C GLY A 325 -14.95 4.23 17.15
N TYR A 326 -13.79 4.61 16.65
CA TYR A 326 -13.30 5.99 16.62
C TYR A 326 -12.90 6.43 15.21
N ARG A 327 -12.97 7.74 14.97
CA ARG A 327 -12.40 8.38 13.77
C ARG A 327 -11.00 8.92 14.09
N PRO A 328 -9.97 8.66 13.28
CA PRO A 328 -8.68 9.29 13.46
C PRO A 328 -8.69 10.73 12.93
N GLU A 329 -8.00 11.62 13.64
CA GLU A 329 -7.51 12.89 13.14
C GLU A 329 -5.98 12.81 13.10
N ILE A 330 -5.43 12.67 11.90
CA ILE A 330 -3.98 12.51 11.70
C ILE A 330 -3.34 13.88 11.62
N VAL A 331 -2.37 14.11 12.51
CA VAL A 331 -1.57 15.34 12.58
C VAL A 331 -0.18 15.04 12.06
N TRP A 332 0.13 15.52 10.87
CA TRP A 332 1.45 15.39 10.26
C TRP A 332 2.43 16.37 10.89
N ILE A 333 3.54 15.86 11.41
CA ILE A 333 4.59 16.61 12.10
C ILE A 333 5.88 16.49 11.30
N ASP A 334 6.38 17.63 10.80
CA ASP A 334 7.63 17.67 10.06
C ASP A 334 8.84 17.51 11.01
N SER A 335 9.55 16.41 10.89
CA SER A 335 10.71 16.11 11.73
C SER A 335 11.89 17.07 11.56
N THR A 336 11.91 17.90 10.51
CA THR A 336 12.97 18.89 10.25
C THR A 336 12.72 20.22 10.95
N ARG A 337 11.47 20.45 11.44
CA ARG A 337 11.00 21.73 11.99
C ARG A 337 10.39 21.60 13.37
N ILE A 338 10.71 20.56 14.13
CA ILE A 338 10.09 20.36 15.45
C ILE A 338 10.58 21.44 16.42
N GLU A 339 9.71 22.45 16.62
CA GLU A 339 9.67 23.23 17.84
C GLU A 339 8.88 22.44 18.88
N LEU A 340 9.30 22.47 20.16
CA LEU A 340 8.76 21.66 21.27
C LEU A 340 7.26 21.89 21.59
N ASN A 341 6.54 22.68 20.84
CA ASN A 341 5.10 22.86 20.92
C ASN A 341 4.35 21.82 20.08
N LEU A 342 4.43 20.55 20.50
CA LEU A 342 3.60 19.51 19.89
C LEU A 342 2.12 19.84 20.15
N PRO A 343 1.26 19.76 19.11
CA PRO A 343 -0.18 19.93 19.29
C PRO A 343 -0.73 18.90 20.30
N LYS A 344 -1.87 19.17 20.92
CA LYS A 344 -2.54 18.19 21.80
C LYS A 344 -2.89 16.96 21.00
N ILE A 345 -2.09 15.91 21.12
CA ILE A 345 -2.23 14.60 20.47
C ILE A 345 -2.22 13.52 21.53
N GLN A 346 -2.94 12.41 21.26
CA GLN A 346 -3.07 11.32 22.22
C GLN A 346 -1.99 10.25 22.04
N GLY A 347 -1.30 10.23 20.92
CA GLY A 347 -0.19 9.30 20.66
C GLY A 347 0.62 9.69 19.44
N ILE A 348 1.83 9.16 19.33
CA ILE A 348 2.80 9.47 18.27
C ILE A 348 3.30 8.20 17.61
N ILE A 349 3.39 8.26 16.27
CA ILE A 349 4.02 7.24 15.43
C ILE A 349 5.26 7.82 14.78
N ILE A 350 6.39 7.11 14.89
CA ILE A 350 7.59 7.35 14.08
C ILE A 350 7.66 6.26 13.01
N PRO A 351 7.34 6.58 11.74
CA PRO A 351 7.33 5.63 10.65
C PRO A 351 8.73 5.22 10.20
N GLY A 352 8.79 4.22 9.34
CA GLY A 352 9.97 3.82 8.60
C GLY A 352 10.56 4.94 7.74
N GLY A 353 11.74 4.71 7.19
CA GLY A 353 12.42 5.64 6.28
C GLY A 353 13.91 5.37 6.21
N PHE A 354 14.60 6.09 5.32
CA PHE A 354 16.03 5.96 5.07
C PHE A 354 16.74 7.31 5.16
N GLY A 355 18.07 7.30 5.41
CA GLY A 355 18.95 8.47 5.40
C GLY A 355 18.79 9.41 6.60
N THR A 356 19.54 10.51 6.59
CA THR A 356 19.88 11.31 7.78
C THR A 356 18.97 12.50 8.09
N THR A 357 18.05 12.86 7.19
CA THR A 357 17.22 14.06 7.33
C THR A 357 16.20 13.92 8.47
N GLY A 358 16.09 14.93 9.34
CA GLY A 358 15.07 15.02 10.38
C GLY A 358 15.27 14.08 11.59
N ILE A 359 16.44 13.44 11.72
CA ILE A 359 16.73 12.46 12.78
C ILE A 359 16.64 13.09 14.17
N GLU A 360 17.29 14.23 14.39
CA GLU A 360 17.31 14.87 15.72
C GLU A 360 15.91 15.32 16.18
N GLY A 361 15.05 15.75 15.25
CA GLY A 361 13.66 16.07 15.58
C GLY A 361 12.87 14.81 16.00
N LYS A 362 13.09 13.68 15.33
CA LYS A 362 12.49 12.39 15.71
C LYS A 362 12.98 11.94 17.09
N LEU A 363 14.30 12.03 17.37
CA LEU A 363 14.86 11.70 18.68
C LEU A 363 14.27 12.54 19.81
N LYS A 364 14.18 13.87 19.63
CA LYS A 364 13.51 14.76 20.59
C LYS A 364 12.05 14.37 20.85
N THR A 365 11.34 13.97 19.80
CA THR A 365 9.95 13.51 19.93
C THR A 365 9.87 12.21 20.71
N ILE A 366 10.76 11.28 20.47
CA ILE A 366 10.83 10.00 21.21
C ILE A 366 11.11 10.26 22.70
N THR A 367 12.09 11.12 23.01
CA THR A 367 12.38 11.56 24.39
C THR A 367 11.12 12.12 25.05
N TYR A 368 10.42 13.02 24.35
CA TYR A 368 9.19 13.63 24.85
C TYR A 368 8.11 12.57 25.15
N CYS A 369 7.91 11.61 24.27
CA CYS A 369 6.93 10.52 24.47
C CYS A 369 7.31 9.66 25.69
N ARG A 370 8.59 9.25 25.79
CA ARG A 370 9.09 8.41 26.89
C ARG A 370 8.94 9.10 28.26
N GLU A 371 9.30 10.36 28.36
CA GLU A 371 9.30 11.10 29.63
C GLU A 371 7.91 11.53 30.08
N ASN A 372 6.99 11.81 29.13
CA ASN A 372 5.63 12.26 29.41
C ASN A 372 4.58 11.15 29.33
N ASN A 373 5.00 9.89 29.24
CA ASN A 373 4.11 8.71 29.18
C ASN A 373 3.05 8.80 28.04
N ILE A 374 3.43 9.40 26.90
CA ILE A 374 2.59 9.52 25.72
C ILE A 374 2.71 8.25 24.86
N PRO A 375 1.63 7.58 24.50
CA PRO A 375 1.66 6.42 23.62
C PRO A 375 2.55 6.63 22.40
N PHE A 376 3.49 5.70 22.21
CA PHE A 376 4.50 5.74 21.16
C PHE A 376 4.53 4.40 20.39
N LEU A 377 4.53 4.49 19.07
CA LEU A 377 4.75 3.35 18.18
C LEU A 377 5.90 3.69 17.20
N GLY A 378 6.97 2.91 17.24
CA GLY A 378 8.11 3.04 16.32
C GLY A 378 8.11 1.91 15.27
N LEU A 379 8.24 2.26 13.99
CA LEU A 379 8.24 1.30 12.88
C LEU A 379 9.58 1.37 12.15
N CYS A 380 10.27 0.23 11.98
CA CYS A 380 11.53 0.10 11.26
C CYS A 380 12.59 1.13 11.75
N LEU A 381 12.83 2.22 11.02
CA LEU A 381 13.67 3.33 11.49
C LEU A 381 13.19 3.88 12.85
N GLY A 382 11.90 3.84 13.12
CA GLY A 382 11.34 4.27 14.40
C GLY A 382 11.79 3.42 15.58
N LEU A 383 11.99 2.11 15.41
CA LEU A 383 12.63 1.25 16.41
C LEU A 383 14.09 1.64 16.59
N GLN A 384 14.83 1.79 15.49
CA GLN A 384 16.26 2.12 15.53
C GLN A 384 16.50 3.43 16.28
N LEU A 385 15.69 4.45 16.01
CA LEU A 385 15.77 5.74 16.71
C LEU A 385 15.35 5.66 18.18
N ALA A 386 14.38 4.80 18.53
CA ALA A 386 14.00 4.56 19.92
C ALA A 386 15.16 3.91 20.71
N VAL A 387 15.90 3.00 20.07
CA VAL A 387 17.11 2.40 20.68
C VAL A 387 18.22 3.45 20.85
N ILE A 388 18.47 4.29 19.84
CA ILE A 388 19.48 5.36 19.91
C ILE A 388 19.12 6.35 21.03
N GLU A 389 17.87 6.78 21.11
CA GLU A 389 17.38 7.70 22.15
C GLU A 389 17.59 7.10 23.54
N PHE A 390 17.19 5.85 23.74
CA PHE A 390 17.31 5.16 25.01
C PHE A 390 18.77 4.95 25.40
N ALA A 391 19.62 4.57 24.45
CA ALA A 391 21.06 4.42 24.66
C ALA A 391 21.71 5.73 25.10
N ARG A 392 21.37 6.86 24.47
CA ARG A 392 21.91 8.20 24.81
C ARG A 392 21.42 8.68 26.18
N ASN A 393 20.10 8.64 26.39
CA ASN A 393 19.48 9.37 27.51
C ASN A 393 19.25 8.50 28.76
N VAL A 394 19.16 7.18 28.60
CA VAL A 394 18.94 6.25 29.74
C VAL A 394 20.20 5.46 30.07
N CYS A 395 20.92 4.93 29.05
CA CYS A 395 22.13 4.15 29.29
C CYS A 395 23.40 5.01 29.39
N GLY A 396 23.34 6.31 29.13
CA GLY A 396 24.48 7.24 29.24
C GLY A 396 25.51 7.16 28.09
N LEU A 397 25.18 6.46 27.00
CA LEU A 397 26.03 6.34 25.81
C LEU A 397 25.82 7.56 24.88
N LYS A 398 26.37 8.71 25.24
CA LYS A 398 26.10 10.02 24.58
C LYS A 398 26.33 10.02 23.08
N ASP A 399 27.30 9.21 22.57
CA ASP A 399 27.62 9.12 21.14
C ASP A 399 26.90 7.95 20.43
N ALA A 400 25.90 7.32 21.07
CA ALA A 400 25.15 6.22 20.46
C ALA A 400 24.46 6.66 19.18
N ASN A 401 24.65 5.90 18.09
CA ASN A 401 24.09 6.23 16.79
C ASN A 401 23.93 4.97 15.92
N SER A 402 23.41 5.16 14.72
CA SER A 402 23.43 4.19 13.63
C SER A 402 24.61 4.45 12.71
N THR A 403 25.26 3.40 12.21
CA THR A 403 26.29 3.52 11.16
C THR A 403 25.73 3.99 9.81
N GLU A 404 24.41 3.99 9.61
CA GLU A 404 23.76 4.68 8.49
C GLU A 404 23.83 6.21 8.62
N ILE A 405 23.77 6.72 9.85
CA ILE A 405 23.70 8.16 10.15
C ILE A 405 25.10 8.74 10.33
N ASP A 406 25.94 8.00 11.05
CA ASP A 406 27.33 8.36 11.33
C ASP A 406 28.21 7.11 11.30
N GLU A 407 28.94 6.90 10.20
CA GLU A 407 29.82 5.75 10.00
C GLU A 407 30.95 5.67 11.04
N ASN A 408 31.30 6.78 11.70
CA ASN A 408 32.39 6.89 12.65
C ASN A 408 31.91 6.92 14.12
N THR A 409 30.64 6.63 14.37
CA THR A 409 30.12 6.64 15.75
C THR A 409 30.89 5.69 16.65
N LYS A 410 31.21 6.16 17.88
CA LYS A 410 31.91 5.33 18.87
C LYS A 410 31.05 4.24 19.51
N ASN A 411 29.71 4.44 19.45
CA ASN A 411 28.73 3.52 19.99
C ASN A 411 27.70 3.17 18.90
N PRO A 412 28.04 2.26 17.97
CA PRO A 412 27.13 1.84 16.87
C PRO A 412 26.05 0.89 17.43
N VAL A 413 25.08 1.47 18.16
CA VAL A 413 23.94 0.70 18.72
C VAL A 413 23.03 0.13 17.65
N ILE A 414 23.03 0.76 16.46
CA ILE A 414 22.43 0.26 15.23
C ILE A 414 23.55 0.11 14.20
N ASP A 415 23.66 -1.09 13.64
CA ASP A 415 24.71 -1.39 12.64
C ASP A 415 24.14 -2.17 11.47
N ILE A 416 24.90 -2.16 10.38
CA ILE A 416 24.54 -2.89 9.17
C ILE A 416 24.63 -4.40 9.39
N LEU A 417 23.68 -5.15 8.86
CA LEU A 417 23.76 -6.60 8.78
C LEU A 417 25.06 -7.03 8.06
N PRO A 418 25.83 -7.99 8.61
CA PRO A 418 27.09 -8.43 8.00
C PRO A 418 26.97 -8.77 6.51
N GLU A 419 25.88 -9.45 6.12
CA GLU A 419 25.60 -9.83 4.73
C GLU A 419 25.32 -8.64 3.81
N GLN A 420 24.95 -7.47 4.37
CA GLN A 420 24.67 -6.25 3.60
C GLN A 420 25.92 -5.41 3.30
N ARG A 421 27.04 -5.64 3.99
CA ARG A 421 28.27 -4.84 3.84
C ARG A 421 28.83 -4.89 2.41
N ASP A 422 28.91 -6.09 1.83
CA ASP A 422 29.41 -6.28 0.46
C ASP A 422 28.45 -5.71 -0.59
N ILE A 423 27.17 -5.73 -0.33
CA ILE A 423 26.12 -5.20 -1.21
C ILE A 423 26.26 -3.68 -1.33
N ILE A 424 26.42 -2.99 -0.22
CA ILE A 424 26.61 -1.52 -0.19
C ILE A 424 27.92 -1.15 -0.87
N LYS A 425 29.01 -1.87 -0.57
CA LYS A 425 30.33 -1.64 -1.17
C LYS A 425 30.31 -1.76 -2.70
N ASN A 426 29.51 -2.69 -3.23
CA ASN A 426 29.37 -2.92 -4.66
C ASN A 426 28.21 -2.14 -5.31
N LYS A 427 27.52 -1.25 -4.57
CA LYS A 427 26.39 -0.45 -5.05
C LYS A 427 25.25 -1.27 -5.70
N LYS A 428 25.01 -2.49 -5.20
CA LYS A 428 23.93 -3.38 -5.67
C LYS A 428 22.69 -3.20 -4.79
N TYR A 429 21.90 -2.15 -5.01
CA TYR A 429 20.82 -1.76 -4.10
C TYR A 429 19.48 -2.45 -4.36
N GLY A 430 19.14 -2.79 -5.61
CA GLY A 430 17.82 -3.35 -5.95
C GLY A 430 17.62 -4.75 -5.36
N ALA A 431 16.49 -5.00 -4.71
CA ALA A 431 16.05 -6.28 -4.13
C ALA A 431 17.06 -6.96 -3.20
N THR A 432 17.85 -6.19 -2.44
CA THR A 432 18.97 -6.73 -1.63
C THR A 432 18.88 -6.44 -0.14
N MET A 433 17.82 -5.77 0.33
CA MET A 433 17.52 -5.58 1.75
C MET A 433 16.99 -6.89 2.37
N ARG A 434 16.76 -6.90 3.68
CA ARG A 434 15.90 -7.88 4.32
C ARG A 434 14.46 -7.54 3.94
N LEU A 435 13.93 -8.27 2.97
CA LEU A 435 12.67 -7.98 2.28
C LEU A 435 11.67 -9.11 2.44
N GLY A 436 10.42 -8.78 2.66
CA GLY A 436 9.32 -9.73 2.78
C GLY A 436 9.07 -10.21 4.19
N VAL A 437 8.37 -11.33 4.31
CA VAL A 437 7.92 -11.89 5.59
C VAL A 437 9.05 -12.63 6.29
N TYR A 438 9.26 -12.28 7.57
CA TYR A 438 10.17 -12.99 8.46
C TYR A 438 9.46 -13.40 9.75
N PRO A 439 9.82 -14.56 10.32
CA PRO A 439 9.32 -15.00 11.62
C PRO A 439 9.97 -14.24 12.77
N ALA A 440 9.15 -13.96 13.81
CA ALA A 440 9.61 -13.44 15.08
C ALA A 440 9.07 -14.30 16.23
N VAL A 441 9.94 -14.70 17.15
CA VAL A 441 9.59 -15.42 18.37
C VAL A 441 9.29 -14.40 19.46
N LEU A 442 8.05 -14.35 19.92
CA LEU A 442 7.59 -13.39 20.91
C LEU A 442 7.83 -13.91 22.33
N LYS A 443 8.24 -13.00 23.21
CA LYS A 443 8.39 -13.27 24.66
C LYS A 443 7.03 -13.21 25.35
N GLU A 444 6.64 -14.29 26.01
CA GLU A 444 5.40 -14.36 26.77
C GLU A 444 5.30 -13.29 27.86
N GLY A 445 4.09 -12.84 28.13
CA GLY A 445 3.81 -11.83 29.16
C GLY A 445 3.99 -10.39 28.72
N THR A 446 4.67 -10.12 27.60
CA THR A 446 4.90 -8.78 27.04
C THR A 446 3.62 -8.17 26.45
N LYS A 447 3.61 -6.83 26.25
CA LYS A 447 2.49 -6.12 25.59
C LYS A 447 2.33 -6.64 24.15
N VAL A 448 3.41 -6.78 23.41
CA VAL A 448 3.41 -7.30 22.05
C VAL A 448 2.79 -8.69 22.00
N TYR A 449 3.26 -9.62 22.84
CA TYR A 449 2.69 -10.97 22.90
C TYR A 449 1.17 -10.96 23.15
N LYS A 450 0.70 -10.17 24.12
CA LYS A 450 -0.73 -10.08 24.46
C LYS A 450 -1.57 -9.59 23.29
N LEU A 451 -1.05 -8.61 22.52
CA LEU A 451 -1.73 -8.06 21.34
C LEU A 451 -1.87 -9.10 20.23
N TYR A 452 -0.78 -9.74 19.82
CA TYR A 452 -0.87 -10.77 18.77
C TYR A 452 -1.70 -11.99 19.20
N LYS A 453 -1.66 -12.37 20.49
CA LYS A 453 -2.52 -13.42 21.06
C LYS A 453 -4.00 -13.06 20.97
N LYS A 454 -4.37 -11.81 21.25
CA LYS A 454 -5.75 -11.30 21.14
C LYS A 454 -6.35 -11.49 19.75
N PHE A 455 -5.52 -11.36 18.71
CA PHE A 455 -5.91 -11.54 17.31
C PHE A 455 -5.70 -12.97 16.77
N ASN A 456 -5.35 -13.93 17.63
CA ASN A 456 -5.06 -15.33 17.26
C ASN A 456 -3.98 -15.50 16.18
N LEU A 457 -2.99 -14.60 16.15
CA LEU A 457 -1.91 -14.59 15.16
C LEU A 457 -0.63 -15.31 15.63
N ILE A 458 -0.60 -15.82 16.87
CA ILE A 458 0.55 -16.53 17.43
C ILE A 458 0.40 -18.03 17.20
N LYS A 459 1.42 -18.64 16.62
CA LYS A 459 1.56 -20.10 16.53
C LYS A 459 2.93 -20.50 17.09
N ASN A 460 2.95 -21.27 18.18
CA ASN A 460 4.18 -21.68 18.89
C ASN A 460 5.07 -20.46 19.25
N ASN A 461 4.47 -19.40 19.78
CA ASN A 461 5.10 -18.11 20.06
C ASN A 461 5.71 -17.38 18.85
N ILE A 462 5.48 -17.86 17.64
CA ILE A 462 5.97 -17.27 16.39
C ILE A 462 4.86 -16.46 15.74
N ILE A 463 5.22 -15.29 15.24
CA ILE A 463 4.44 -14.46 14.35
C ILE A 463 5.24 -14.18 13.07
N PHE A 464 4.57 -13.62 12.08
CA PHE A 464 5.18 -13.31 10.78
C PHE A 464 4.85 -11.87 10.40
N GLU A 465 5.88 -11.03 10.16
CA GLU A 465 5.72 -9.65 9.70
C GLU A 465 6.62 -9.33 8.52
N ARG A 466 6.25 -8.31 7.71
CA ARG A 466 7.03 -7.88 6.55
C ARG A 466 8.14 -6.92 6.96
N HIS A 467 9.28 -7.03 6.31
CA HIS A 467 10.49 -6.24 6.55
C HIS A 467 10.96 -5.54 5.28
N ARG A 468 11.62 -4.39 5.47
CA ARG A 468 12.30 -3.62 4.42
C ARG A 468 13.41 -2.77 5.04
N HIS A 469 14.55 -3.37 5.36
CA HIS A 469 15.68 -2.67 6.00
C HIS A 469 17.03 -3.36 5.80
N ARG A 470 18.13 -2.64 6.12
CA ARG A 470 19.52 -3.11 6.07
C ARG A 470 20.22 -3.07 7.41
N TYR A 471 19.75 -2.22 8.32
CA TYR A 471 20.35 -1.95 9.62
C TYR A 471 19.53 -2.59 10.73
N GLU A 472 20.20 -3.04 11.77
CA GLU A 472 19.63 -3.77 12.89
C GLU A 472 20.22 -3.30 14.21
N LEU A 473 19.56 -3.62 15.34
CA LEU A 473 20.11 -3.42 16.66
C LEU A 473 21.35 -4.30 16.85
N ASN A 474 22.50 -3.67 17.16
CA ASN A 474 23.76 -4.36 17.32
C ASN A 474 23.75 -5.24 18.58
N PRO A 475 23.98 -6.57 18.47
CA PRO A 475 23.96 -7.50 19.60
C PRO A 475 24.90 -7.15 20.75
N GLU A 476 26.00 -6.45 20.51
CA GLU A 476 26.94 -6.03 21.56
C GLU A 476 26.30 -5.11 22.61
N TYR A 477 25.24 -4.40 22.23
CA TYR A 477 24.53 -3.47 23.12
C TYR A 477 23.29 -4.09 23.78
N HIS A 478 22.89 -5.32 23.48
CA HIS A 478 21.70 -5.96 24.04
C HIS A 478 21.71 -5.91 25.57
N LYS A 479 22.80 -6.32 26.18
CA LYS A 479 22.92 -6.44 27.64
C LYS A 479 22.78 -5.08 28.36
N ILE A 480 23.39 -4.02 27.82
CA ILE A 480 23.32 -2.70 28.45
C ILE A 480 21.90 -2.12 28.34
N LEU A 481 21.23 -2.29 27.21
CA LEU A 481 19.85 -1.82 27.01
C LEU A 481 18.88 -2.54 27.95
N GLN A 482 18.98 -3.87 28.06
CA GLN A 482 18.12 -4.68 28.94
C GLN A 482 18.35 -4.37 30.41
N ASN A 483 19.62 -4.20 30.85
CA ASN A 483 19.96 -3.86 32.24
C ASN A 483 19.38 -2.50 32.65
N ASN A 484 19.16 -1.58 31.72
CA ASN A 484 18.52 -0.28 31.95
C ASN A 484 17.01 -0.28 31.77
N GLY A 485 16.37 -1.46 31.56
CA GLY A 485 14.92 -1.61 31.60
C GLY A 485 14.22 -1.71 30.26
N MET A 486 14.94 -1.74 29.13
CA MET A 486 14.33 -2.05 27.84
C MET A 486 14.02 -3.56 27.76
N ILE A 487 12.81 -3.91 27.38
CA ILE A 487 12.42 -5.30 27.13
C ILE A 487 12.50 -5.57 25.63
N PHE A 488 13.23 -6.60 25.26
CA PHE A 488 13.16 -7.18 23.92
C PHE A 488 12.00 -8.18 23.92
N SER A 489 10.88 -7.78 23.31
CA SER A 489 9.65 -8.55 23.33
C SER A 489 9.50 -9.52 22.14
N GLY A 490 10.44 -9.49 21.21
CA GLY A 490 10.52 -10.45 20.10
C GLY A 490 11.91 -10.50 19.48
N PHE A 491 12.29 -11.70 19.03
CA PHE A 491 13.57 -11.98 18.39
C PHE A 491 13.38 -12.76 17.10
N SER A 492 14.37 -12.70 16.21
CA SER A 492 14.50 -13.70 15.13
C SER A 492 14.61 -15.12 15.73
N PRO A 493 14.25 -16.19 14.99
CA PRO A 493 14.25 -17.56 15.52
C PRO A 493 15.60 -18.04 16.06
N ASP A 494 16.71 -17.50 15.54
CA ASP A 494 18.08 -17.78 16.00
C ASP A 494 18.48 -16.95 17.25
N GLY A 495 17.59 -16.06 17.72
CA GLY A 495 17.78 -15.22 18.89
C GLY A 495 18.76 -14.06 18.73
N LYS A 496 19.24 -13.79 17.51
CA LYS A 496 20.27 -12.76 17.27
C LYS A 496 19.70 -11.37 17.03
N LEU A 497 18.64 -11.27 16.23
CA LEU A 497 18.06 -9.99 15.82
C LEU A 497 16.87 -9.64 16.70
N VAL A 498 16.81 -8.39 17.13
CA VAL A 498 15.69 -7.88 17.93
C VAL A 498 14.61 -7.33 17.02
N GLU A 499 13.47 -7.99 17.03
CA GLU A 499 12.32 -7.64 16.18
C GLU A 499 11.37 -6.65 16.85
N PHE A 500 11.26 -6.71 18.19
CA PHE A 500 10.36 -5.86 18.97
C PHE A 500 11.00 -5.43 20.27
N ILE A 501 10.80 -4.15 20.62
CA ILE A 501 11.17 -3.58 21.92
C ILE A 501 9.96 -2.96 22.60
N GLU A 502 9.94 -2.96 23.94
CA GLU A 502 8.94 -2.24 24.73
C GLU A 502 9.50 -1.73 26.06
N LEU A 503 8.91 -0.66 26.59
CA LEU A 503 9.12 -0.19 27.96
C LEU A 503 7.96 -0.64 28.85
N PRO A 504 8.23 -1.47 29.89
CA PRO A 504 7.16 -2.12 30.67
C PRO A 504 6.32 -1.14 31.46
N ASN A 505 6.94 -0.11 32.03
CA ASN A 505 6.31 0.88 32.91
C ASN A 505 5.68 2.06 32.15
N HIS A 506 5.78 2.08 30.83
CA HIS A 506 5.16 3.10 29.99
C HIS A 506 3.78 2.65 29.55
N LYS A 507 2.83 3.59 29.42
CA LYS A 507 1.45 3.33 28.95
C LYS A 507 1.44 2.50 27.67
N PHE A 508 2.15 2.95 26.66
CA PHE A 508 2.47 2.21 25.43
C PHE A 508 3.74 2.79 24.80
N PHE A 509 4.85 2.13 24.97
CA PHE A 509 6.08 2.44 24.25
C PHE A 509 6.54 1.13 23.63
N VAL A 510 6.19 0.96 22.37
CA VAL A 510 6.46 -0.26 21.59
C VAL A 510 7.08 0.14 20.26
N ALA A 511 8.10 -0.59 19.85
CA ALA A 511 8.63 -0.42 18.51
C ALA A 511 8.99 -1.77 17.88
N THR A 512 8.95 -1.84 16.56
CA THR A 512 9.26 -3.02 15.76
C THR A 512 10.18 -2.69 14.60
N GLN A 513 11.06 -3.63 14.26
CA GLN A 513 11.90 -3.54 13.06
C GLN A 513 11.08 -3.82 11.78
N ALA A 514 9.99 -4.52 11.94
CA ALA A 514 9.06 -4.85 10.85
C ALA A 514 8.13 -3.69 10.46
N HIS A 515 7.33 -3.94 9.42
CA HIS A 515 6.30 -3.07 8.87
C HIS A 515 4.90 -3.71 9.01
N PRO A 516 4.32 -3.77 10.23
CA PRO A 516 3.01 -4.39 10.46
C PRO A 516 1.85 -3.62 9.81
N GLU A 517 2.08 -2.37 9.38
CA GLU A 517 1.13 -1.59 8.57
C GLU A 517 0.76 -2.29 7.26
N PHE A 518 1.69 -3.03 6.65
CA PHE A 518 1.44 -3.75 5.38
C PHE A 518 0.48 -4.93 5.51
N LYS A 519 0.20 -5.40 6.71
CA LYS A 519 -0.76 -6.50 6.94
C LYS A 519 -2.10 -6.03 7.51
N SER A 520 -2.27 -4.73 7.70
CA SER A 520 -3.50 -4.13 8.23
C SER A 520 -4.54 -3.93 7.13
N ASN A 521 -5.79 -4.25 7.41
CA ASN A 521 -6.93 -3.94 6.56
C ASN A 521 -8.17 -3.55 7.39
N LEU A 522 -9.22 -3.04 6.75
CA LEU A 522 -10.39 -2.49 7.43
C LEU A 522 -11.09 -3.50 8.34
N LEU A 523 -11.12 -4.78 7.96
CA LEU A 523 -11.77 -5.84 8.72
C LEU A 523 -10.84 -6.46 9.78
N ASN A 524 -9.52 -6.47 9.53
CA ASN A 524 -8.50 -7.06 10.39
C ASN A 524 -7.35 -6.07 10.60
N PRO A 525 -7.44 -5.18 11.59
CA PRO A 525 -6.39 -4.21 11.86
C PRO A 525 -5.13 -4.89 12.41
N SER A 526 -3.96 -4.34 12.11
CA SER A 526 -2.70 -4.78 12.70
C SER A 526 -2.76 -4.70 14.23
N PRO A 527 -2.32 -5.78 14.96
CA PRO A 527 -2.35 -5.81 16.43
C PRO A 527 -1.60 -4.67 17.10
N LEU A 528 -0.46 -4.23 16.54
CA LEU A 528 0.32 -3.14 17.11
C LEU A 528 -0.40 -1.80 16.97
N PHE A 529 -0.99 -1.53 15.82
CA PHE A 529 -1.79 -0.31 15.60
C PHE A 529 -3.05 -0.32 16.46
N TYR A 530 -3.71 -1.47 16.59
CA TYR A 530 -4.83 -1.64 17.51
C TYR A 530 -4.42 -1.29 18.96
N GLY A 531 -3.34 -1.90 19.48
CA GLY A 531 -2.87 -1.67 20.86
C GLY A 531 -2.42 -0.23 21.09
N PHE A 532 -1.78 0.38 20.09
CA PHE A 532 -1.39 1.78 20.13
C PHE A 532 -2.62 2.69 20.23
N VAL A 533 -3.60 2.55 19.34
CA VAL A 533 -4.84 3.37 19.37
C VAL A 533 -5.63 3.11 20.66
N GLU A 534 -5.80 1.84 21.07
CA GLU A 534 -6.45 1.50 22.35
C GLU A 534 -5.80 2.23 23.54
N SER A 535 -4.47 2.36 23.53
CA SER A 535 -3.76 3.09 24.58
C SER A 535 -3.94 4.61 24.49
N CYS A 536 -4.15 5.17 23.31
CA CYS A 536 -4.45 6.59 23.13
C CYS A 536 -5.82 6.98 23.70
N LEU A 537 -6.74 6.03 23.82
CA LEU A 537 -8.11 6.25 24.30
C LEU A 537 -8.24 6.18 25.82
N LYS A 538 -7.28 5.58 26.49
CA LYS A 538 -7.21 5.47 27.97
C LYS A 538 -6.56 6.69 28.58
#